data_66fe1edb93668e1ab734ba9f664ad2af
#
_entry.id   66fe1edb93668e1ab734ba9f664ad2af
#
_cell.length_a   1.000
_cell.length_b   1.000
_cell.length_c   1.000
_cell.angle_alpha   90.00
_cell.angle_beta   90.00
_cell.angle_gamma   90.00
#
_symmetry.space_group_name_H-M   'P 1'
#
loop_
_entity.id
_entity.type
_entity.pdbx_description
1 polymer ?
#
loop_
_entity_poly.entity_id
_entity_poly.type
_entity_poly.pdbx_seq_one_letter_code
_entity_poly.pdbx_strand_id
1 'polypeptide(L)'
;MSMNSAQARVLDPILTQHARGYTNAEFVGHALFPVVTMPTRAAKRIEFDRSSFRRRRTRRAPGAPIAALEFGYEGKPVALHQEALSAVTPIEHQQEAGAVPGIDLQQVGVDTVLAVIAMEKEIQQAEVARNAASYAATNKDALAGAEKWSDPDSDPKAQVYDAKEVIRKRIGRRPNTLVLGGGLTSALGKHPLITAHFRPTNAAAISLAMLASYFDVESVVSGDAIYDQADGTTVDVWGGDAILAWVAPAGQRQMPLPSYGYTYQLQGHPLVEQARFDADIRSWKNDCLDEFSAELVGADAGFLFQDAL
;
A
#
# COMPACT_ATOMS: atom_id res chain seq x y z
N MET A 1 17.65 19.26 34.61
CA MET A 1 16.48 18.68 33.93
C MET A 1 16.96 18.18 32.58
N SER A 2 16.93 16.88 32.32
CA SER A 2 17.24 16.37 30.99
C SER A 2 16.07 16.72 30.06
N MET A 3 16.32 17.47 29.00
CA MET A 3 15.32 17.72 27.96
C MET A 3 14.93 16.39 27.33
N ASN A 4 13.63 16.10 27.29
CA ASN A 4 13.09 14.96 26.57
C ASN A 4 13.30 15.19 25.06
N SER A 5 13.69 14.16 24.31
CA SER A 5 13.95 14.28 22.85
C SER A 5 12.77 14.83 22.05
N ALA A 6 11.54 14.65 22.55
CA ALA A 6 10.34 15.25 21.98
C ALA A 6 10.25 16.79 22.20
N GLN A 7 10.91 17.33 23.22
CA GLN A 7 10.96 18.77 23.51
C GLN A 7 12.10 19.49 22.77
N ALA A 8 13.05 18.74 22.24
CA ALA A 8 14.17 19.31 21.49
C ALA A 8 13.86 19.56 20.00
N ARG A 9 12.75 19.01 19.49
CA ARG A 9 12.33 19.24 18.11
C ARG A 9 11.41 20.46 18.03
N VAL A 10 11.85 21.48 17.35
CA VAL A 10 11.02 22.64 17.00
C VAL A 10 10.31 22.31 15.70
N LEU A 11 9.00 22.02 15.80
CA LEU A 11 8.17 21.66 14.65
C LEU A 11 7.50 22.90 14.09
N ASP A 12 7.35 22.96 12.76
CA ASP A 12 6.44 23.87 12.11
C ASP A 12 5.02 23.27 12.14
N PRO A 13 4.07 23.84 12.90
CA PRO A 13 2.75 23.22 13.03
C PRO A 13 1.93 23.34 11.75
N ILE A 14 2.13 24.38 10.93
CA ILE A 14 1.37 24.64 9.71
C ILE A 14 1.85 23.66 8.62
N LEU A 15 3.14 23.62 8.35
CA LEU A 15 3.72 22.71 7.35
C LEU A 15 3.56 21.24 7.77
N THR A 16 3.64 20.93 9.07
CA THR A 16 3.36 19.57 9.56
C THR A 16 1.91 19.15 9.35
N GLN A 17 0.94 20.05 9.57
CA GLN A 17 -0.45 19.74 9.29
C GLN A 17 -0.70 19.59 7.79
N HIS A 18 -0.07 20.41 6.97
CA HIS A 18 -0.10 20.29 5.51
C HIS A 18 0.48 18.95 5.06
N ALA A 19 1.65 18.54 5.58
CA ALA A 19 2.29 17.27 5.29
C ALA A 19 1.39 16.06 5.62
N ARG A 20 0.66 16.10 6.73
CA ARG A 20 -0.30 15.04 7.10
C ARG A 20 -1.52 14.97 6.20
N GLY A 21 -1.87 16.08 5.56
CA GLY A 21 -2.94 16.14 4.56
C GLY A 21 -2.48 15.80 3.14
N TYR A 22 -1.17 15.67 2.92
CA TYR A 22 -0.63 15.38 1.60
C TYR A 22 -1.02 13.98 1.14
N THR A 23 -1.62 13.88 -0.03
CA THR A 23 -1.96 12.61 -0.69
C THR A 23 -1.66 12.74 -2.17
N ASN A 24 -1.02 11.72 -2.74
CA ASN A 24 -0.87 11.60 -4.18
C ASN A 24 -1.93 10.64 -4.70
N ALA A 25 -2.79 11.11 -5.60
CA ALA A 25 -3.90 10.34 -6.15
C ALA A 25 -3.45 9.17 -7.05
N GLU A 26 -2.21 9.21 -7.54
CA GLU A 26 -1.64 8.19 -8.41
C GLU A 26 -1.10 6.98 -7.64
N PHE A 27 -0.92 7.11 -6.31
CA PHE A 27 -0.40 6.04 -5.47
C PHE A 27 -1.53 5.15 -4.96
N VAL A 28 -1.40 3.86 -5.18
CA VAL A 28 -2.44 2.86 -4.91
C VAL A 28 -2.08 1.84 -3.83
N GLY A 29 -0.84 1.85 -3.36
CA GLY A 29 -0.36 0.89 -2.36
C GLY A 29 -1.15 0.90 -1.06
N HIS A 30 -1.75 2.04 -0.70
CA HIS A 30 -2.65 2.16 0.44
C HIS A 30 -3.92 1.29 0.33
N ALA A 31 -4.30 0.88 -0.88
CA ALA A 31 -5.44 -0.04 -1.09
C ALA A 31 -5.13 -1.46 -0.59
N LEU A 32 -3.86 -1.90 -0.68
CA LEU A 32 -3.39 -3.19 -0.13
C LEU A 32 -2.85 -3.05 1.30
N PHE A 33 -2.19 -1.95 1.59
CA PHE A 33 -1.51 -1.68 2.86
C PHE A 33 -2.07 -0.42 3.53
N PRO A 34 -3.31 -0.47 4.04
CA PRO A 34 -3.87 0.68 4.75
C PRO A 34 -3.01 1.07 5.95
N VAL A 35 -2.89 2.37 6.18
CA VAL A 35 -2.05 2.92 7.25
C VAL A 35 -2.65 2.63 8.62
N VAL A 36 -1.80 2.17 9.53
CA VAL A 36 -2.09 1.96 10.95
C VAL A 36 -1.05 2.71 11.78
N THR A 37 -1.49 3.64 12.62
CA THR A 37 -0.60 4.42 13.46
C THR A 37 -0.15 3.63 14.68
N MET A 38 1.15 3.70 14.99
CA MET A 38 1.78 3.08 16.16
C MET A 38 2.37 4.13 17.11
N PRO A 39 2.26 3.93 18.43
CA PRO A 39 2.84 4.86 19.41
C PRO A 39 4.36 4.69 19.58
N THR A 40 4.94 3.58 19.12
CA THR A 40 6.35 3.21 19.29
C THR A 40 6.98 2.79 17.97
N ARG A 41 8.31 2.97 17.83
CA ARG A 41 9.09 2.60 16.65
C ARG A 41 9.23 1.11 16.41
N ALA A 42 9.00 0.30 17.44
CA ALA A 42 9.05 -1.15 17.35
C ALA A 42 7.86 -1.76 18.09
N ALA A 43 7.25 -2.75 17.48
CA ALA A 43 6.15 -3.52 18.04
C ALA A 43 6.23 -4.98 17.57
N LYS A 44 5.39 -5.83 18.17
CA LYS A 44 5.18 -7.18 17.65
C LYS A 44 3.83 -7.22 16.95
N ARG A 45 3.83 -7.60 15.68
CA ARG A 45 2.60 -7.88 14.94
C ARG A 45 2.09 -9.28 15.28
N ILE A 46 0.80 -9.45 15.34
CA ILE A 46 0.15 -10.75 15.55
C ILE A 46 -0.13 -11.34 14.17
N GLU A 47 0.40 -12.53 13.90
CA GLU A 47 0.04 -13.30 12.71
C GLU A 47 -1.10 -14.26 13.06
N PHE A 48 -2.06 -14.40 12.15
CA PHE A 48 -3.19 -15.31 12.31
C PHE A 48 -2.83 -16.68 11.76
N ASP A 49 -2.83 -17.69 12.64
CA ASP A 49 -2.63 -19.07 12.25
C ASP A 49 -3.97 -19.72 11.84
N ARG A 50 -3.87 -20.67 10.90
CA ARG A 50 -4.99 -21.53 10.45
C ARG A 50 -5.63 -22.34 11.57
N SER A 51 -4.98 -22.48 12.72
CA SER A 51 -5.54 -23.15 13.90
C SER A 51 -6.87 -22.53 14.36
N SER A 52 -7.07 -21.24 14.10
CA SER A 52 -8.32 -20.51 14.41
C SER A 52 -9.53 -21.05 13.63
N PHE A 53 -9.32 -21.67 12.46
CA PHE A 53 -10.40 -22.25 11.65
C PHE A 53 -10.66 -23.74 11.90
N ARG A 54 -9.93 -24.37 12.82
CA ARG A 54 -10.15 -25.79 13.14
C ARG A 54 -11.49 -25.99 13.83
N ARG A 55 -12.30 -26.92 13.31
CA ARG A 55 -13.53 -27.33 13.99
C ARG A 55 -13.20 -27.98 15.34
N ARG A 56 -13.75 -27.42 16.42
CA ARG A 56 -13.60 -27.93 17.79
C ARG A 56 -14.96 -28.43 18.30
N ARG A 57 -14.94 -29.48 19.09
CA ARG A 57 -16.13 -29.95 19.77
C ARG A 57 -16.40 -29.04 20.97
N THR A 58 -17.48 -28.27 20.91
CA THR A 58 -17.90 -27.32 21.96
C THR A 58 -18.99 -27.91 22.89
N ARG A 59 -19.54 -29.07 22.53
CA ARG A 59 -20.55 -29.73 23.36
C ARG A 59 -19.93 -30.29 24.63
N ARG A 60 -20.49 -29.92 25.76
CA ARG A 60 -20.08 -30.36 27.09
C ARG A 60 -21.20 -31.18 27.70
N ALA A 61 -20.88 -32.30 28.31
CA ALA A 61 -21.82 -33.04 29.15
C ALA A 61 -21.99 -32.37 30.52
N PRO A 62 -23.16 -32.44 31.16
CA PRO A 62 -23.30 -31.96 32.54
C PRO A 62 -22.26 -32.60 33.46
N GLY A 63 -21.57 -31.78 34.28
CA GLY A 63 -20.50 -32.23 35.17
C GLY A 63 -19.10 -32.40 34.53
N ALA A 64 -18.97 -32.39 33.21
CA ALA A 64 -17.62 -32.46 32.57
C ALA A 64 -16.86 -31.13 32.65
N PRO A 65 -15.53 -31.15 32.63
CA PRO A 65 -14.72 -29.90 32.60
C PRO A 65 -14.98 -29.14 31.30
N ILE A 66 -14.86 -27.79 31.37
CA ILE A 66 -14.94 -26.92 30.21
C ILE A 66 -13.62 -27.01 29.45
N ALA A 67 -13.67 -27.29 28.16
CA ALA A 67 -12.48 -27.27 27.31
C ALA A 67 -11.95 -25.82 27.20
N ALA A 68 -10.70 -25.62 27.55
CA ALA A 68 -10.02 -24.34 27.38
C ALA A 68 -9.47 -24.22 25.94
N LEU A 69 -9.56 -23.03 25.38
CA LEU A 69 -8.91 -22.66 24.14
C LEU A 69 -7.73 -21.74 24.48
N GLU A 70 -6.53 -22.21 24.24
CA GLU A 70 -5.34 -21.37 24.34
C GLU A 70 -5.16 -20.62 23.03
N PHE A 71 -5.09 -19.29 23.13
CA PHE A 71 -4.73 -18.43 22.02
C PHE A 71 -3.22 -18.25 22.01
N GLY A 72 -2.53 -19.03 21.20
CA GLY A 72 -1.12 -18.77 20.89
C GLY A 72 -1.07 -17.70 19.80
N TYR A 73 -0.25 -16.69 19.99
CA TYR A 73 0.13 -15.77 18.94
C TYR A 73 1.64 -15.75 18.80
N GLU A 74 2.12 -15.94 17.60
CA GLU A 74 3.49 -15.63 17.26
C GLU A 74 3.58 -14.17 16.88
N GLY A 75 4.29 -13.38 17.66
CA GLY A 75 4.53 -11.97 17.35
C GLY A 75 5.81 -11.83 16.53
N LYS A 76 5.70 -11.50 15.26
CA LYS A 76 6.87 -11.06 14.48
C LYS A 76 7.22 -9.61 14.82
N PRO A 77 8.51 -9.30 15.02
CA PRO A 77 8.91 -7.91 15.26
C PRO A 77 8.64 -7.07 14.01
N VAL A 78 8.10 -5.87 14.21
CA VAL A 78 8.02 -4.81 13.21
C VAL A 78 8.86 -3.66 13.72
N ALA A 79 9.77 -3.17 12.89
CA ALA A 79 10.56 -1.97 13.13
C ALA A 79 10.25 -0.94 12.06
N LEU A 80 9.97 0.29 12.48
CA LEU A 80 9.75 1.39 11.55
C LEU A 80 11.10 1.91 11.05
N HIS A 81 11.14 2.24 9.76
CA HIS A 81 12.27 2.92 9.13
C HIS A 81 11.99 4.41 9.07
N GLN A 82 13.01 5.21 9.27
CA GLN A 82 12.91 6.66 9.16
C GLN A 82 13.34 7.11 7.77
N GLU A 83 12.42 7.72 7.06
CA GLU A 83 12.67 8.42 5.81
C GLU A 83 12.76 9.91 6.11
N ALA A 84 13.85 10.54 5.67
CA ALA A 84 14.11 11.94 5.95
C ALA A 84 14.74 12.60 4.74
N LEU A 85 14.20 13.76 4.35
CA LEU A 85 14.73 14.56 3.27
C LEU A 85 14.51 16.04 3.56
N SER A 86 15.48 16.90 3.17
CA SER A 86 15.41 18.35 3.38
C SER A 86 14.98 19.07 2.11
N ALA A 87 14.00 19.96 2.22
CA ALA A 87 13.74 20.99 1.23
C ALA A 87 14.74 22.15 1.43
N VAL A 88 15.51 22.50 0.40
CA VAL A 88 16.49 23.59 0.44
C VAL A 88 16.03 24.71 -0.46
N THR A 89 15.82 25.90 0.13
CA THR A 89 15.39 27.10 -0.60
C THR A 89 16.46 28.19 -0.48
N PRO A 90 17.19 28.52 -1.57
CA PRO A 90 18.15 29.61 -1.58
C PRO A 90 17.50 30.95 -1.28
N ILE A 91 18.19 31.82 -0.50
CA ILE A 91 17.65 33.11 -0.09
C ILE A 91 17.37 34.03 -1.29
N GLU A 92 18.15 33.90 -2.34
CA GLU A 92 17.99 34.66 -3.58
C GLU A 92 16.68 34.33 -4.27
N HIS A 93 16.34 33.02 -4.39
CA HIS A 93 15.06 32.58 -4.98
C HIS A 93 13.87 33.02 -4.12
N GLN A 94 14.02 33.00 -2.79
CA GLN A 94 12.96 33.45 -1.90
C GLN A 94 12.69 34.96 -2.03
N GLN A 95 13.76 35.77 -2.24
CA GLN A 95 13.63 37.19 -2.48
C GLN A 95 12.96 37.51 -3.83
N GLU A 96 13.29 36.75 -4.88
CA GLU A 96 12.67 36.87 -6.20
C GLU A 96 11.18 36.45 -6.15
N ALA A 97 10.86 35.34 -5.49
CA ALA A 97 9.49 34.87 -5.34
C ALA A 97 8.63 35.83 -4.49
N GLY A 98 9.25 36.51 -3.50
CA GLY A 98 8.57 37.52 -2.69
C GLY A 98 8.06 38.71 -3.48
N ALA A 99 8.57 38.92 -4.70
CA ALA A 99 8.06 39.92 -5.62
C ALA A 99 6.80 39.47 -6.40
N VAL A 100 6.46 38.17 -6.36
CA VAL A 100 5.30 37.61 -7.07
C VAL A 100 4.27 37.16 -6.03
N PRO A 101 3.07 37.80 -5.98
CA PRO A 101 2.04 37.42 -5.03
C PRO A 101 1.57 35.97 -5.20
N GLY A 102 1.52 35.21 -4.11
CA GLY A 102 0.90 33.88 -4.07
C GLY A 102 1.85 32.71 -4.29
N ILE A 103 3.18 32.91 -4.36
CA ILE A 103 4.18 31.83 -4.43
C ILE A 103 4.89 31.71 -3.07
N ASP A 104 4.70 30.59 -2.41
CA ASP A 104 5.48 30.19 -1.22
C ASP A 104 6.44 29.05 -1.61
N LEU A 105 7.71 29.41 -1.81
CA LEU A 105 8.75 28.44 -2.20
C LEU A 105 9.06 27.43 -1.11
N GLN A 106 8.86 27.77 0.17
CA GLN A 106 9.08 26.81 1.25
C GLN A 106 8.00 25.72 1.22
N GLN A 107 6.75 26.11 0.99
CA GLN A 107 5.65 25.15 0.84
C GLN A 107 5.87 24.25 -0.39
N VAL A 108 6.19 24.83 -1.54
CA VAL A 108 6.50 24.08 -2.77
C VAL A 108 7.66 23.10 -2.56
N GLY A 109 8.72 23.54 -1.84
CA GLY A 109 9.85 22.68 -1.49
C GLY A 109 9.43 21.51 -0.60
N VAL A 110 8.62 21.76 0.42
CA VAL A 110 8.07 20.72 1.31
C VAL A 110 7.18 19.74 0.53
N ASP A 111 6.31 20.23 -0.34
CA ASP A 111 5.45 19.37 -1.19
C ASP A 111 6.26 18.45 -2.10
N THR A 112 7.34 19.00 -2.69
CA THR A 112 8.25 18.21 -3.54
C THR A 112 8.91 17.10 -2.73
N VAL A 113 9.42 17.41 -1.52
CA VAL A 113 10.03 16.41 -0.64
C VAL A 113 9.05 15.36 -0.19
N LEU A 114 7.82 15.76 0.16
CA LEU A 114 6.75 14.82 0.54
C LEU A 114 6.36 13.91 -0.61
N ALA A 115 6.37 14.41 -1.85
CA ALA A 115 6.12 13.58 -3.04
C ALA A 115 7.18 12.48 -3.19
N VAL A 116 8.46 12.81 -2.94
CA VAL A 116 9.56 11.83 -2.98
C VAL A 116 9.41 10.79 -1.87
N ILE A 117 9.12 11.20 -0.63
CA ILE A 117 8.89 10.27 0.49
C ILE A 117 7.66 9.38 0.24
N ALA A 118 6.60 9.93 -0.34
CA ALA A 118 5.41 9.16 -0.69
C ALA A 118 5.68 8.16 -1.83
N MET A 119 6.54 8.51 -2.79
CA MET A 119 7.00 7.60 -3.84
C MET A 119 7.78 6.42 -3.23
N GLU A 120 8.70 6.68 -2.30
CA GLU A 120 9.46 5.64 -1.61
C GLU A 120 8.55 4.69 -0.84
N LYS A 121 7.50 5.23 -0.20
CA LYS A 121 6.47 4.43 0.46
C LYS A 121 5.72 3.52 -0.52
N GLU A 122 5.34 4.03 -1.69
CA GLU A 122 4.67 3.27 -2.74
C GLU A 122 5.57 2.16 -3.28
N ILE A 123 6.86 2.45 -3.52
CA ILE A 123 7.87 1.47 -3.96
C ILE A 123 8.00 0.36 -2.93
N GLN A 124 8.15 0.70 -1.65
CA GLN A 124 8.25 -0.30 -0.56
C GLN A 124 7.00 -1.19 -0.48
N GLN A 125 5.81 -0.61 -0.63
CA GLN A 125 4.55 -1.36 -0.65
C GLN A 125 4.49 -2.32 -1.84
N ALA A 126 4.90 -1.86 -3.03
CA ALA A 126 4.93 -2.67 -4.24
C ALA A 126 5.97 -3.81 -4.13
N GLU A 127 7.16 -3.54 -3.62
CA GLU A 127 8.20 -4.56 -3.41
C GLU A 127 7.71 -5.66 -2.46
N VAL A 128 7.07 -5.30 -1.36
CA VAL A 128 6.50 -6.27 -0.42
C VAL A 128 5.37 -7.09 -1.07
N ALA A 129 4.50 -6.45 -1.85
CA ALA A 129 3.37 -7.10 -2.52
C ALA A 129 3.80 -8.04 -3.65
N ARG A 130 4.81 -7.66 -4.43
CA ARG A 130 5.32 -8.39 -5.58
C ARG A 130 6.35 -9.47 -5.22
N ASN A 131 6.78 -9.54 -3.97
CA ASN A 131 7.73 -10.53 -3.52
C ASN A 131 7.13 -11.94 -3.51
N ALA A 132 7.35 -12.69 -4.57
CA ALA A 132 6.85 -14.05 -4.74
C ALA A 132 7.29 -15.04 -3.64
N ALA A 133 8.41 -14.77 -2.95
CA ALA A 133 8.88 -15.61 -1.86
C ALA A 133 7.99 -15.53 -0.62
N SER A 134 7.21 -14.44 -0.48
CA SER A 134 6.28 -14.23 0.63
C SER A 134 4.99 -15.04 0.50
N TYR A 135 4.70 -15.58 -0.68
CA TYR A 135 3.47 -16.34 -0.95
C TYR A 135 3.71 -17.84 -0.96
N ALA A 136 2.73 -18.59 -0.47
CA ALA A 136 2.70 -20.03 -0.68
C ALA A 136 2.59 -20.35 -2.19
N ALA A 137 3.12 -21.51 -2.61
CA ALA A 137 3.06 -21.92 -4.02
C ALA A 137 1.64 -21.94 -4.63
N THR A 138 0.62 -22.10 -3.79
CA THR A 138 -0.79 -22.11 -4.19
C THR A 138 -1.44 -20.72 -4.26
N ASN A 139 -0.75 -19.68 -3.77
CA ASN A 139 -1.25 -18.31 -3.71
C ASN A 139 -0.50 -17.38 -4.68
N LYS A 140 0.17 -17.95 -5.65
CA LYS A 140 0.83 -17.23 -6.73
C LYS A 140 0.76 -18.02 -8.00
N ASP A 141 0.78 -17.32 -9.12
CA ASP A 141 0.85 -17.86 -10.45
C ASP A 141 1.77 -16.98 -11.31
N ALA A 142 2.67 -17.59 -12.06
CA ALA A 142 3.55 -16.89 -12.98
C ALA A 142 3.03 -17.12 -14.40
N LEU A 143 2.34 -16.12 -14.93
CA LEU A 143 1.66 -16.22 -16.22
C LEU A 143 2.67 -16.16 -17.37
N ALA A 144 2.51 -17.04 -18.36
CA ALA A 144 3.40 -17.12 -19.51
C ALA A 144 2.63 -17.38 -20.80
N GLY A 145 3.10 -16.80 -21.91
CA GLY A 145 2.51 -17.02 -23.23
C GLY A 145 1.02 -16.67 -23.26
N ALA A 146 0.18 -17.61 -23.68
CA ALA A 146 -1.26 -17.43 -23.82
C ALA A 146 -2.04 -17.30 -22.48
N GLU A 147 -1.38 -17.45 -21.33
CA GLU A 147 -2.01 -17.24 -20.03
C GLU A 147 -1.99 -15.78 -19.59
N LYS A 148 -1.15 -14.95 -20.20
CA LYS A 148 -1.02 -13.52 -19.89
C LYS A 148 -2.31 -12.77 -20.23
N TRP A 149 -2.67 -11.80 -19.40
CA TRP A 149 -3.88 -11.00 -19.60
C TRP A 149 -3.79 -10.04 -20.79
N SER A 150 -2.61 -9.84 -21.34
CA SER A 150 -2.41 -9.14 -22.60
C SER A 150 -2.68 -10.01 -23.83
N ASP A 151 -2.71 -11.33 -23.69
CA ASP A 151 -2.99 -12.26 -24.77
C ASP A 151 -4.52 -12.36 -25.00
N PRO A 152 -5.00 -12.22 -26.23
CA PRO A 152 -6.42 -12.27 -26.56
C PRO A 152 -7.09 -13.62 -26.30
N ASP A 153 -6.34 -14.71 -26.24
CA ASP A 153 -6.83 -16.07 -26.02
C ASP A 153 -6.88 -16.45 -24.53
N SER A 154 -6.36 -15.60 -23.64
CA SER A 154 -6.40 -15.81 -22.19
C SER A 154 -7.80 -15.65 -21.61
N ASP A 155 -8.03 -16.22 -20.42
CA ASP A 155 -9.27 -15.99 -19.64
C ASP A 155 -8.94 -15.40 -18.25
N PRO A 156 -8.72 -14.07 -18.16
CA PRO A 156 -8.45 -13.39 -16.89
C PRO A 156 -9.55 -13.60 -15.85
N LYS A 157 -10.81 -13.76 -16.30
CA LYS A 157 -11.95 -13.96 -15.38
C LYS A 157 -11.86 -15.30 -14.68
N ALA A 158 -11.63 -16.39 -15.42
CA ALA A 158 -11.48 -17.72 -14.84
C ALA A 158 -10.32 -17.75 -13.84
N GLN A 159 -9.15 -17.21 -14.21
CA GLN A 159 -7.97 -17.15 -13.33
C GLN A 159 -8.25 -16.38 -12.03
N VAL A 160 -8.89 -15.20 -12.10
CA VAL A 160 -9.27 -14.43 -10.90
C VAL A 160 -10.29 -15.19 -10.04
N TYR A 161 -11.26 -15.90 -10.64
CA TYR A 161 -12.24 -16.68 -9.89
C TYR A 161 -11.59 -17.88 -9.19
N ASP A 162 -10.63 -18.54 -9.82
CA ASP A 162 -9.86 -19.63 -9.20
C ASP A 162 -9.03 -19.10 -8.02
N ALA A 163 -8.35 -17.97 -8.19
CA ALA A 163 -7.62 -17.30 -7.11
C ALA A 163 -8.53 -16.89 -5.94
N LYS A 164 -9.76 -16.41 -6.22
CA LYS A 164 -10.78 -16.11 -5.19
C LYS A 164 -11.12 -17.34 -4.36
N GLU A 165 -11.26 -18.50 -4.98
CA GLU A 165 -11.55 -19.75 -4.27
C GLU A 165 -10.34 -20.26 -3.46
N VAL A 166 -9.10 -20.03 -3.93
CA VAL A 166 -7.89 -20.30 -3.16
C VAL A 166 -7.88 -19.46 -1.88
N ILE A 167 -8.05 -18.14 -2.00
CA ILE A 167 -8.10 -17.24 -0.84
C ILE A 167 -9.24 -17.63 0.11
N ARG A 168 -10.45 -17.85 -0.41
CA ARG A 168 -11.61 -18.24 0.40
C ARG A 168 -11.35 -19.52 1.21
N LYS A 169 -10.72 -20.53 0.62
CA LYS A 169 -10.36 -21.78 1.31
C LYS A 169 -9.29 -21.57 2.39
N ARG A 170 -8.50 -20.51 2.28
CA ARG A 170 -7.42 -20.19 3.22
C ARG A 170 -7.90 -19.40 4.43
N ILE A 171 -8.64 -18.33 4.19
CA ILE A 171 -9.03 -17.36 5.23
C ILE A 171 -10.54 -17.31 5.51
N GLY A 172 -11.35 -18.10 4.79
CA GLY A 172 -12.81 -18.10 4.94
C GLY A 172 -13.51 -16.85 4.41
N ARG A 173 -12.81 -15.99 3.67
CA ARG A 173 -13.32 -14.73 3.10
C ARG A 173 -12.97 -14.62 1.64
N ARG A 174 -13.81 -13.90 0.88
CA ARG A 174 -13.52 -13.56 -0.51
C ARG A 174 -12.70 -12.28 -0.58
N PRO A 175 -11.74 -12.18 -1.51
CA PRO A 175 -10.98 -10.96 -1.71
C PRO A 175 -11.89 -9.83 -2.16
N ASN A 176 -11.54 -8.61 -1.78
CA ASN A 176 -12.29 -7.40 -2.06
C ASN A 176 -11.52 -6.37 -2.90
N THR A 177 -10.22 -6.52 -3.02
CA THR A 177 -9.35 -5.55 -3.69
C THR A 177 -8.49 -6.23 -4.75
N LEU A 178 -8.42 -5.64 -5.95
CA LEU A 178 -7.53 -6.05 -7.03
C LEU A 178 -6.69 -4.84 -7.43
N VAL A 179 -5.37 -4.96 -7.30
CA VAL A 179 -4.40 -3.97 -7.79
C VAL A 179 -3.84 -4.50 -9.11
N LEU A 180 -3.88 -3.66 -10.13
CA LEU A 180 -3.33 -3.93 -11.45
C LEU A 180 -2.05 -3.12 -11.62
N GLY A 181 -0.98 -3.75 -12.09
CA GLY A 181 0.26 -3.07 -12.44
C GLY A 181 0.15 -2.23 -13.71
N GLY A 182 1.20 -1.47 -13.98
CA GLY A 182 1.23 -0.56 -15.13
C GLY A 182 0.93 -1.26 -16.45
N GLY A 183 0.11 -0.65 -17.27
CA GLY A 183 -0.29 -1.19 -18.58
C GLY A 183 -1.37 -2.27 -18.57
N LEU A 184 -1.60 -3.00 -17.46
CA LEU A 184 -2.63 -4.04 -17.36
C LEU A 184 -4.05 -3.50 -17.57
N THR A 185 -4.35 -2.32 -17.06
CA THR A 185 -5.64 -1.66 -17.29
C THR A 185 -5.91 -1.46 -18.77
N SER A 186 -4.89 -1.02 -19.53
CA SER A 186 -4.99 -0.86 -20.97
C SER A 186 -5.11 -2.19 -21.72
N ALA A 187 -4.41 -3.24 -21.28
CA ALA A 187 -4.49 -4.58 -21.85
C ALA A 187 -5.88 -5.17 -21.64
N LEU A 188 -6.40 -5.14 -20.42
CA LEU A 188 -7.74 -5.62 -20.08
C LEU A 188 -8.85 -4.82 -20.80
N GLY A 189 -8.65 -3.50 -20.96
CA GLY A 189 -9.58 -2.65 -21.70
C GLY A 189 -9.72 -3.01 -23.19
N LYS A 190 -8.71 -3.66 -23.76
CA LYS A 190 -8.70 -4.14 -25.16
C LYS A 190 -9.04 -5.63 -25.27
N HIS A 191 -9.09 -6.35 -24.16
CA HIS A 191 -9.26 -7.81 -24.17
C HIS A 191 -10.61 -8.22 -24.78
N PRO A 192 -10.63 -9.19 -25.73
CA PRO A 192 -11.84 -9.57 -26.47
C PRO A 192 -12.99 -10.02 -25.59
N LEU A 193 -12.73 -10.85 -24.57
CA LEU A 193 -13.75 -11.36 -23.65
C LEU A 193 -14.39 -10.24 -22.82
N ILE A 194 -13.59 -9.28 -22.38
CA ILE A 194 -14.06 -8.14 -21.57
C ILE A 194 -14.87 -7.18 -22.45
N THR A 195 -14.34 -6.85 -23.63
CA THR A 195 -15.03 -5.99 -24.61
C THR A 195 -16.35 -6.62 -25.06
N ALA A 196 -16.39 -7.93 -25.34
CA ALA A 196 -17.60 -8.65 -25.71
C ALA A 196 -18.66 -8.65 -24.59
N HIS A 197 -18.22 -8.73 -23.34
CA HIS A 197 -19.12 -8.70 -22.17
C HIS A 197 -19.86 -7.36 -22.04
N PHE A 198 -19.18 -6.24 -22.31
CA PHE A 198 -19.73 -4.89 -22.13
C PHE A 198 -20.33 -4.27 -23.42
N ARG A 199 -20.07 -4.85 -24.60
CA ARG A 199 -20.62 -4.34 -25.89
C ARG A 199 -22.13 -4.07 -25.90
N PRO A 200 -22.96 -4.92 -25.29
CA PRO A 200 -24.42 -4.68 -25.34
C PRO A 200 -24.88 -3.48 -24.51
N THR A 201 -24.09 -3.06 -23.54
CA THR A 201 -24.50 -2.05 -22.55
C THR A 201 -23.77 -0.71 -22.70
N ASN A 202 -22.56 -0.69 -23.23
CA ASN A 202 -21.78 0.54 -23.36
C ASN A 202 -20.74 0.46 -24.49
N ALA A 203 -20.74 1.46 -25.35
CA ALA A 203 -19.72 1.65 -26.40
C ALA A 203 -18.52 2.46 -25.93
N ALA A 204 -18.51 2.95 -24.68
CA ALA A 204 -17.45 3.76 -24.10
C ALA A 204 -16.24 2.90 -23.65
N ALA A 205 -15.14 3.56 -23.34
CA ALA A 205 -13.95 2.92 -22.77
C ALA A 205 -14.29 2.18 -21.47
N ILE A 206 -13.66 1.03 -21.26
CA ILE A 206 -13.84 0.20 -20.05
C ILE A 206 -13.18 0.90 -18.87
N SER A 207 -13.97 1.23 -17.85
CA SER A 207 -13.51 1.87 -16.62
C SER A 207 -13.10 0.86 -15.56
N LEU A 208 -12.32 1.29 -14.55
CA LEU A 208 -11.94 0.46 -13.39
C LEU A 208 -13.17 -0.06 -12.64
N ALA A 209 -14.24 0.72 -12.54
CA ALA A 209 -15.50 0.29 -11.94
C ALA A 209 -16.19 -0.84 -12.72
N MET A 210 -16.09 -0.83 -14.05
CA MET A 210 -16.58 -1.92 -14.89
C MET A 210 -15.74 -3.20 -14.70
N LEU A 211 -14.41 -3.05 -14.60
CA LEU A 211 -13.53 -4.18 -14.27
C LEU A 211 -13.82 -4.74 -12.88
N ALA A 212 -14.11 -3.89 -11.87
CA ALA A 212 -14.53 -4.34 -10.55
C ALA A 212 -15.80 -5.19 -10.59
N SER A 213 -16.79 -4.76 -11.38
CA SER A 213 -18.01 -5.54 -11.60
C SER A 213 -17.73 -6.84 -12.37
N TYR A 214 -16.86 -6.82 -13.37
CA TYR A 214 -16.50 -7.99 -14.18
C TYR A 214 -15.82 -9.09 -13.36
N PHE A 215 -14.88 -8.69 -12.50
CA PHE A 215 -14.16 -9.59 -11.60
C PHE A 215 -14.90 -9.85 -10.29
N ASP A 216 -16.05 -9.21 -10.06
CA ASP A 216 -16.85 -9.32 -8.83
C ASP A 216 -15.98 -9.06 -7.58
N VAL A 217 -15.33 -7.88 -7.54
CA VAL A 217 -14.57 -7.35 -6.41
C VAL A 217 -15.08 -5.95 -6.06
N GLU A 218 -14.84 -5.50 -4.82
CA GLU A 218 -15.31 -4.19 -4.37
C GLU A 218 -14.52 -3.04 -5.03
N SER A 219 -13.20 -3.25 -5.20
CA SER A 219 -12.31 -2.23 -5.72
C SER A 219 -11.28 -2.81 -6.70
N VAL A 220 -11.12 -2.15 -7.83
CA VAL A 220 -10.00 -2.33 -8.76
C VAL A 220 -9.27 -1.00 -8.86
N VAL A 221 -7.97 -1.02 -8.66
CA VAL A 221 -7.10 0.16 -8.76
C VAL A 221 -5.94 -0.11 -9.72
N SER A 222 -5.51 0.92 -10.44
CA SER A 222 -4.40 0.85 -11.40
C SER A 222 -3.18 1.54 -10.81
N GLY A 223 -2.08 0.80 -10.70
CA GLY A 223 -0.80 1.28 -10.22
C GLY A 223 0.04 1.81 -11.37
N ASP A 224 -0.25 3.02 -11.82
CA ASP A 224 0.41 3.65 -12.97
C ASP A 224 1.66 4.48 -12.56
N ALA A 225 2.06 4.42 -11.28
CA ALA A 225 3.23 5.13 -10.79
C ALA A 225 4.52 4.58 -11.42
N ILE A 226 5.40 5.50 -11.82
CA ILE A 226 6.70 5.20 -12.41
C ILE A 226 7.80 5.90 -11.62
N TYR A 227 9.01 5.37 -11.68
CA TYR A 227 10.21 6.03 -11.15
C TYR A 227 11.40 5.80 -12.08
N ASP A 228 12.36 6.72 -12.04
CA ASP A 228 13.60 6.61 -12.79
C ASP A 228 14.69 5.97 -11.92
N GLN A 229 15.31 4.93 -12.42
CA GLN A 229 16.49 4.32 -11.81
C GLN A 229 17.74 5.21 -12.03
N ALA A 230 18.78 4.93 -11.26
CA ALA A 230 20.04 5.67 -11.34
C ALA A 230 20.73 5.63 -12.72
N ASP A 231 20.37 4.65 -13.55
CA ASP A 231 20.85 4.51 -14.94
C ASP A 231 20.00 5.32 -15.96
N GLY A 232 18.96 6.00 -15.49
CA GLY A 232 18.03 6.77 -16.34
C GLY A 232 16.93 5.92 -16.99
N THR A 233 16.77 4.66 -16.59
CA THR A 233 15.69 3.80 -17.06
C THR A 233 14.44 4.04 -16.24
N THR A 234 13.32 4.35 -16.90
CA THR A 234 12.02 4.48 -16.24
C THR A 234 11.40 3.10 -16.01
N VAL A 235 10.92 2.84 -14.81
CA VAL A 235 10.35 1.56 -14.39
C VAL A 235 8.98 1.79 -13.74
N ASP A 236 8.04 0.89 -14.06
CA ASP A 236 6.74 0.86 -13.39
C ASP A 236 6.90 0.30 -11.96
N VAL A 237 6.39 1.03 -10.95
CA VAL A 237 6.44 0.60 -9.54
C VAL A 237 5.77 -0.75 -9.34
N TRP A 238 4.60 -0.94 -9.93
CA TRP A 238 3.81 -2.18 -9.82
C TRP A 238 4.13 -3.20 -10.92
N GLY A 239 4.99 -2.85 -11.90
CA GLY A 239 5.36 -3.71 -13.03
C GLY A 239 4.16 -4.23 -13.80
N GLY A 240 4.28 -5.43 -14.37
CA GLY A 240 3.22 -6.14 -15.09
C GLY A 240 2.43 -7.12 -14.21
N ASP A 241 2.49 -7.00 -12.89
CA ASP A 241 1.87 -7.94 -11.94
C ASP A 241 0.45 -7.50 -11.54
N ALA A 242 -0.38 -8.46 -11.11
CA ALA A 242 -1.67 -8.17 -10.50
C ALA A 242 -1.77 -8.84 -9.13
N ILE A 243 -2.32 -8.10 -8.14
CA ILE A 243 -2.45 -8.59 -6.77
C ILE A 243 -3.93 -8.57 -6.37
N LEU A 244 -4.47 -9.75 -6.11
CA LEU A 244 -5.82 -9.94 -5.59
C LEU A 244 -5.73 -10.16 -4.09
N ALA A 245 -6.42 -9.36 -3.28
CA ALA A 245 -6.29 -9.44 -1.83
C ALA A 245 -7.62 -9.20 -1.10
N TRP A 246 -7.71 -9.76 0.11
CA TRP A 246 -8.68 -9.32 1.09
C TRP A 246 -8.03 -8.35 2.07
N VAL A 247 -8.51 -7.12 2.05
CA VAL A 247 -8.05 -6.04 2.92
C VAL A 247 -9.16 -5.70 3.91
N ALA A 248 -8.82 -5.64 5.20
CA ALA A 248 -9.80 -5.33 6.24
C ALA A 248 -10.35 -3.91 6.08
N PRO A 249 -11.69 -3.74 6.01
CA PRO A 249 -12.32 -2.41 6.00
C PRO A 249 -11.94 -1.59 7.24
N ALA A 250 -11.98 -0.26 7.12
CA ALA A 250 -11.54 0.66 8.17
C ALA A 250 -12.11 0.37 9.57
N GLY A 251 -13.39 0.01 9.65
CA GLY A 251 -14.05 -0.34 10.93
C GLY A 251 -13.66 -1.69 11.52
N GLN A 252 -12.95 -2.53 10.78
CA GLN A 252 -12.57 -3.90 11.20
C GLN A 252 -11.07 -4.09 11.39
N ARG A 253 -10.24 -3.06 11.17
CA ARG A 253 -8.77 -3.13 11.25
C ARG A 253 -8.24 -3.45 12.65
N GLN A 254 -9.03 -3.16 13.69
CA GLN A 254 -8.69 -3.48 15.09
C GLN A 254 -9.15 -4.87 15.52
N MET A 255 -9.92 -5.56 14.69
CA MET A 255 -10.35 -6.93 14.97
C MET A 255 -9.26 -7.93 14.59
N PRO A 256 -9.17 -9.07 15.28
CA PRO A 256 -8.24 -10.15 14.95
C PRO A 256 -8.69 -10.87 13.66
N LEU A 257 -8.63 -10.17 12.53
CA LEU A 257 -9.01 -10.69 11.22
C LEU A 257 -7.77 -10.81 10.34
N PRO A 258 -7.67 -11.88 9.54
CA PRO A 258 -6.59 -12.04 8.59
C PRO A 258 -6.73 -10.97 7.48
N SER A 259 -6.01 -9.86 7.57
CA SER A 259 -5.86 -8.88 6.50
C SER A 259 -4.58 -9.15 5.72
N TYR A 260 -4.54 -8.76 4.47
CA TYR A 260 -3.37 -8.93 3.61
C TYR A 260 -2.15 -8.22 4.17
N GLY A 261 -2.21 -6.91 4.36
CA GLY A 261 -1.09 -6.13 4.86
C GLY A 261 -1.49 -4.82 5.52
N TYR A 262 -0.53 -4.17 6.13
CA TYR A 262 -0.66 -2.84 6.71
C TYR A 262 0.64 -2.05 6.51
N THR A 263 0.51 -0.73 6.37
CA THR A 263 1.63 0.19 6.55
C THR A 263 1.57 0.72 7.97
N TYR A 264 2.55 0.33 8.78
CA TYR A 264 2.69 0.86 10.12
C TYR A 264 3.41 2.19 10.05
N GLN A 265 2.85 3.23 10.68
CA GLN A 265 3.40 4.58 10.70
C GLN A 265 3.46 5.11 12.12
N LEU A 266 4.53 5.80 12.48
CA LEU A 266 4.67 6.38 13.82
C LEU A 266 3.65 7.48 14.02
N GLN A 267 3.01 7.48 15.19
CA GLN A 267 2.05 8.52 15.54
C GLN A 267 2.71 9.90 15.49
N GLY A 268 2.03 10.83 14.81
CA GLY A 268 2.53 12.19 14.65
C GLY A 268 3.33 12.44 13.38
N HIS A 269 3.59 11.41 12.57
CA HIS A 269 4.23 11.50 11.27
C HIS A 269 3.21 11.48 10.12
N PRO A 270 3.54 12.03 8.93
CA PRO A 270 4.77 12.79 8.67
C PRO A 270 4.85 14.08 9.48
N LEU A 271 6.06 14.59 9.67
CA LEU A 271 6.31 15.85 10.34
C LEU A 271 7.29 16.72 9.56
N VAL A 272 7.17 18.02 9.69
CA VAL A 272 8.09 19.02 9.13
C VAL A 272 8.74 19.78 10.28
N GLU A 273 10.06 19.81 10.31
CA GLU A 273 10.80 20.62 11.28
C GLU A 273 10.76 22.09 10.90
N GLN A 274 10.91 22.97 11.89
CA GLN A 274 10.94 24.41 11.62
C GLN A 274 12.11 24.76 10.69
N ALA A 275 11.84 25.65 9.75
CA ALA A 275 12.85 26.14 8.83
C ALA A 275 14.09 26.68 9.58
N ARG A 276 15.26 26.21 9.21
CA ARG A 276 16.55 26.71 9.72
C ARG A 276 17.35 27.33 8.60
N PHE A 277 18.00 28.45 8.91
CA PHE A 277 18.90 29.08 7.96
C PHE A 277 20.29 28.44 8.05
N ASP A 278 20.79 27.96 6.92
CA ASP A 278 22.14 27.44 6.77
C ASP A 278 23.01 28.54 6.14
N ALA A 279 23.94 29.10 6.95
CA ALA A 279 24.77 30.22 6.55
C ALA A 279 25.83 29.83 5.50
N ASP A 280 26.28 28.56 5.48
CA ASP A 280 27.32 28.08 4.58
C ASP A 280 26.85 28.07 3.12
N ILE A 281 25.59 27.73 2.92
CA ILE A 281 24.96 27.68 1.59
C ILE A 281 23.93 28.80 1.37
N ARG A 282 23.77 29.72 2.34
CA ARG A 282 22.81 30.83 2.32
C ARG A 282 21.38 30.41 1.94
N SER A 283 20.92 29.34 2.53
CA SER A 283 19.63 28.74 2.17
C SER A 283 18.81 28.39 3.41
N TRP A 284 17.47 28.41 3.26
CA TRP A 284 16.56 27.87 4.25
C TRP A 284 16.40 26.37 4.03
N LYS A 285 16.41 25.61 5.11
CA LYS A 285 16.20 24.16 5.12
C LYS A 285 14.98 23.82 5.94
N ASN A 286 14.05 23.05 5.35
CA ASN A 286 12.91 22.41 6.01
C ASN A 286 13.12 20.90 5.96
N ASP A 287 13.38 20.28 7.12
CA ASP A 287 13.56 18.83 7.20
C ASP A 287 12.18 18.17 7.33
N CYS A 288 11.86 17.31 6.36
CA CYS A 288 10.65 16.49 6.36
C CYS A 288 11.01 15.07 6.77
N LEU A 289 10.27 14.50 7.71
CA LEU A 289 10.49 13.17 8.25
C LEU A 289 9.21 12.36 8.23
N ASP A 290 9.30 11.10 7.79
CA ASP A 290 8.25 10.10 7.98
C ASP A 290 8.88 8.83 8.55
N GLU A 291 8.14 8.10 9.39
CA GLU A 291 8.61 6.84 9.96
C GLU A 291 7.54 5.79 9.70
N PHE A 292 7.83 4.86 8.80
CA PHE A 292 6.88 3.83 8.40
C PHE A 292 7.58 2.50 8.06
N SER A 293 6.77 1.45 7.95
CA SER A 293 7.15 0.16 7.38
C SER A 293 5.92 -0.50 6.77
N ALA A 294 6.01 -0.92 5.52
CA ALA A 294 4.98 -1.74 4.87
C ALA A 294 5.21 -3.22 5.21
N GLU A 295 4.20 -3.89 5.72
CA GLU A 295 4.31 -5.26 6.20
C GLU A 295 3.18 -6.16 5.67
N LEU A 296 3.57 -7.28 5.10
CA LEU A 296 2.64 -8.34 4.73
C LEU A 296 2.27 -9.15 5.98
N VAL A 297 1.04 -8.98 6.46
CA VAL A 297 0.56 -9.60 7.72
C VAL A 297 -0.05 -10.98 7.47
N GLY A 298 -0.74 -11.15 6.36
CA GLY A 298 -1.38 -12.39 5.98
C GLY A 298 -1.25 -12.69 4.50
N ALA A 299 -0.16 -13.32 4.07
CA ALA A 299 0.05 -13.73 2.69
C ALA A 299 -1.07 -14.66 2.15
N ASP A 300 -1.70 -15.44 3.04
CA ASP A 300 -2.84 -16.31 2.72
C ASP A 300 -4.12 -15.52 2.32
N ALA A 301 -4.17 -14.23 2.65
CA ALA A 301 -5.25 -13.32 2.25
C ALA A 301 -5.02 -12.67 0.87
N GLY A 302 -3.91 -12.98 0.22
CA GLY A 302 -3.55 -12.47 -1.10
C GLY A 302 -3.24 -13.57 -2.12
N PHE A 303 -3.29 -13.18 -3.38
CA PHE A 303 -2.85 -13.98 -4.52
C PHE A 303 -2.10 -13.07 -5.50
N LEU A 304 -0.90 -13.52 -5.89
CA LEU A 304 -0.03 -12.79 -6.81
C LEU A 304 -0.06 -13.44 -8.20
N PHE A 305 -0.47 -12.67 -9.20
CA PHE A 305 -0.28 -12.99 -10.61
C PHE A 305 0.98 -12.26 -11.08
N GLN A 306 2.04 -13.00 -11.36
CA GLN A 306 3.29 -12.44 -11.88
C GLN A 306 3.26 -12.40 -13.41
N ASP A 307 3.85 -11.34 -13.97
CA ASP A 307 4.01 -11.18 -15.43
C ASP A 307 2.68 -11.28 -16.20
N ALA A 308 1.61 -10.72 -15.64
CA ALA A 308 0.28 -10.77 -16.24
C ALA A 308 0.13 -9.91 -17.51
N LEU A 309 1.06 -8.97 -17.75
CA LEU A 309 1.15 -8.11 -18.93
C LEU A 309 1.88 -8.78 -20.09
#